data_0f1de6a153cfa5d424222edc03c28286
#
_entry.id   0f1de6a153cfa5d424222edc03c28286
#
_cell.length_a   1.000
_cell.length_b   1.000
_cell.length_c   1.000
_cell.angle_alpha   90.00
_cell.angle_beta   90.00
_cell.angle_gamma   90.00
#
_symmetry.space_group_name_H-M   'P 1'
#
loop_
_entity.id
_entity.type
_entity.pdbx_description
1 polymer ?
#
loop_
_entity_poly.entity_id
_entity_poly.type
_entity_poly.pdbx_seq_one_letter_code
_entity_poly.pdbx_strand_id
1 'polypeptide(L)'
;DYAHFLWWRPEAMARVCAQALEAGIEPEYVKSLVRRRGLAPEPPPLLVEDWPWCFRVRTLGSFDILRHDAPLGGSGKAQRRPLEMLKVLIACGGERVSEDRVTGALWPRIDGDSAHRSFTSTLHRLRKLLGEDRAVLLHEGKVTLDRRYFWIDAWAFDELVQRIEAAFARARPQPDAESVERFSARLLELYRGPFLGNEPDEAWQLERRERMRSRFVRAMQAIGRWWEQAGLAERAHGFYEKCFETDHLARPATTSKQYVSDR
;
A
#
# COMPACT_ATOMS: atom_id res chain seq x y z
N ASP A 1 -15.82 -19.07 29.00
CA ASP A 1 -14.86 -19.57 28.03
C ASP A 1 -15.46 -20.60 27.07
N TYR A 2 -16.37 -20.18 26.19
CA TYR A 2 -16.97 -21.03 25.17
C TYR A 2 -16.21 -20.88 23.83
N ALA A 3 -14.94 -21.29 23.79
CA ALA A 3 -14.14 -21.21 22.56
C ALA A 3 -13.75 -22.58 21.98
N HIS A 4 -14.47 -23.64 22.34
CA HIS A 4 -14.26 -24.97 21.82
C HIS A 4 -15.33 -25.32 20.77
N PHE A 5 -15.16 -24.76 19.56
CA PHE A 5 -15.82 -25.37 18.40
C PHE A 5 -15.11 -26.69 18.11
N LEU A 6 -15.83 -27.79 18.10
CA LEU A 6 -15.33 -29.14 17.75
C LEU A 6 -14.66 -29.20 16.36
N TRP A 7 -14.89 -28.20 15.50
CA TRP A 7 -14.37 -28.08 14.13
C TRP A 7 -13.68 -26.73 13.92
N TRP A 8 -12.75 -26.38 14.79
CA TRP A 8 -11.98 -25.15 14.64
C TRP A 8 -11.06 -25.23 13.40
N ARG A 9 -11.36 -24.42 12.38
CA ARG A 9 -10.54 -24.24 11.18
C ARG A 9 -9.98 -22.80 11.17
N PRO A 10 -8.72 -22.57 11.53
CA PRO A 10 -8.14 -21.24 11.64
C PRO A 10 -8.31 -20.38 10.39
N GLU A 11 -8.08 -20.97 9.20
CA GLU A 11 -8.20 -20.25 7.92
C GLU A 11 -9.65 -19.81 7.62
N ALA A 12 -10.64 -20.67 7.87
CA ALA A 12 -12.04 -20.32 7.68
C ALA A 12 -12.47 -19.23 8.65
N MET A 13 -12.05 -19.35 9.92
CA MET A 13 -12.34 -18.33 10.94
C MET A 13 -11.67 -17.02 10.62
N ALA A 14 -10.43 -17.03 10.13
CA ALA A 14 -9.73 -15.83 9.71
C ALA A 14 -10.46 -15.09 8.58
N ARG A 15 -11.00 -15.83 7.59
CA ARG A 15 -11.85 -15.25 6.52
C ARG A 15 -13.15 -14.65 7.05
N VAL A 16 -13.82 -15.35 7.96
CA VAL A 16 -15.05 -14.84 8.60
C VAL A 16 -14.75 -13.56 9.39
N CYS A 17 -13.64 -13.53 10.15
CA CYS A 17 -13.21 -12.34 10.86
C CYS A 17 -12.92 -11.16 9.90
N ALA A 18 -12.28 -11.42 8.75
CA ALA A 18 -12.04 -10.38 7.76
C ALA A 18 -13.35 -9.82 7.19
N GLN A 19 -14.32 -10.67 6.85
CA GLN A 19 -15.64 -10.25 6.38
C GLN A 19 -16.42 -9.47 7.46
N ALA A 20 -16.33 -9.90 8.72
CA ALA A 20 -16.99 -9.20 9.84
C ALA A 20 -16.40 -7.78 10.02
N LEU A 21 -15.07 -7.63 9.92
CA LEU A 21 -14.42 -6.31 9.97
C LEU A 21 -14.80 -5.44 8.77
N GLU A 22 -14.86 -6.01 7.57
CA GLU A 22 -15.29 -5.30 6.36
C GLU A 22 -16.74 -4.80 6.46
N ALA A 23 -17.60 -5.58 7.13
CA ALA A 23 -18.99 -5.24 7.39
C ALA A 23 -19.19 -4.37 8.66
N GLY A 24 -18.12 -4.03 9.39
CA GLY A 24 -18.21 -3.26 10.64
C GLY A 24 -18.87 -4.00 11.81
N ILE A 25 -18.92 -5.34 11.78
CA ILE A 25 -19.56 -6.18 12.80
C ILE A 25 -18.60 -6.39 13.97
N GLU A 26 -18.97 -5.89 15.13
CA GLU A 26 -18.25 -6.07 16.42
C GLU A 26 -16.72 -5.93 16.29
N PRO A 27 -16.19 -4.83 15.71
CA PRO A 27 -14.79 -4.74 15.28
C PRO A 27 -13.79 -4.99 16.42
N GLU A 28 -14.04 -4.49 17.63
CA GLU A 28 -13.11 -4.66 18.74
C GLU A 28 -13.07 -6.10 19.26
N TYR A 29 -14.20 -6.78 19.28
CA TYR A 29 -14.25 -8.20 19.62
C TYR A 29 -13.51 -9.03 18.57
N VAL A 30 -13.76 -8.78 17.28
CA VAL A 30 -13.13 -9.51 16.17
C VAL A 30 -11.61 -9.30 16.18
N LYS A 31 -11.13 -8.05 16.33
CA LYS A 31 -9.69 -7.75 16.46
C LYS A 31 -9.05 -8.49 17.64
N SER A 32 -9.75 -8.50 18.78
CA SER A 32 -9.30 -9.23 19.97
C SER A 32 -9.23 -10.74 19.72
N LEU A 33 -10.22 -11.32 19.03
CA LEU A 33 -10.22 -12.73 18.66
C LEU A 33 -9.07 -13.08 17.72
N VAL A 34 -8.85 -12.28 16.67
CA VAL A 34 -7.75 -12.45 15.73
C VAL A 34 -6.39 -12.45 16.44
N ARG A 35 -6.16 -11.45 17.32
CA ARG A 35 -4.90 -11.36 18.10
C ARG A 35 -4.71 -12.57 19.02
N ARG A 36 -5.74 -12.93 19.79
CA ARG A 36 -5.66 -14.06 20.75
C ARG A 36 -5.43 -15.41 20.10
N ARG A 37 -5.95 -15.60 18.90
CA ARG A 37 -5.88 -16.88 18.18
C ARG A 37 -4.78 -16.90 17.10
N GLY A 38 -4.07 -15.80 16.90
CA GLY A 38 -3.04 -15.69 15.86
C GLY A 38 -3.58 -15.96 14.46
N LEU A 39 -4.82 -15.51 14.18
CA LEU A 39 -5.47 -15.78 12.90
C LEU A 39 -4.81 -14.97 11.79
N ALA A 40 -4.49 -15.64 10.68
CA ALA A 40 -3.96 -15.02 9.47
C ALA A 40 -4.61 -15.68 8.26
N PRO A 41 -5.49 -15.00 7.52
CA PRO A 41 -6.07 -15.56 6.31
C PRO A 41 -5.04 -15.62 5.19
N GLU A 42 -5.20 -16.60 4.32
CA GLU A 42 -4.42 -16.72 3.09
C GLU A 42 -5.39 -16.61 1.90
N PRO A 43 -5.26 -15.60 1.02
CA PRO A 43 -4.31 -14.48 1.10
C PRO A 43 -4.66 -13.49 2.23
N PRO A 44 -3.69 -12.67 2.68
CA PRO A 44 -3.93 -11.61 3.67
C PRO A 44 -4.98 -10.60 3.19
N PRO A 45 -5.88 -10.10 4.07
CA PRO A 45 -7.02 -9.27 3.67
C PRO A 45 -6.60 -7.80 3.49
N LEU A 46 -5.82 -7.50 2.46
CA LEU A 46 -5.22 -6.16 2.25
C LEU A 46 -6.26 -5.03 2.11
N LEU A 47 -7.49 -5.33 1.70
CA LEU A 47 -8.55 -4.32 1.63
C LEU A 47 -9.22 -4.02 2.97
N VAL A 48 -8.95 -4.82 4.00
CA VAL A 48 -9.44 -4.62 5.37
C VAL A 48 -8.36 -3.90 6.18
N GLU A 49 -8.36 -2.55 6.14
CA GLU A 49 -7.41 -1.73 6.88
C GLU A 49 -7.51 -1.97 8.39
N ASP A 50 -8.73 -2.20 8.89
CA ASP A 50 -9.03 -2.46 10.30
C ASP A 50 -8.65 -3.86 10.79
N TRP A 51 -8.12 -4.73 9.93
CA TRP A 51 -7.48 -5.96 10.38
C TRP A 51 -6.36 -5.62 11.39
N PRO A 52 -6.16 -6.37 12.47
CA PRO A 52 -5.16 -6.03 13.49
C PRO A 52 -3.72 -6.29 13.02
N TRP A 53 -3.29 -5.51 12.05
CA TRP A 53 -1.95 -5.57 11.46
C TRP A 53 -0.86 -5.27 12.48
N CYS A 54 0.27 -5.97 12.38
CA CYS A 54 1.45 -5.63 13.16
C CYS A 54 2.01 -4.26 12.75
N PHE A 55 2.09 -4.04 11.43
CA PHE A 55 2.54 -2.78 10.84
C PHE A 55 1.51 -2.25 9.86
N ARG A 56 1.17 -0.96 10.00
CA ARG A 56 0.45 -0.21 8.98
C ARG A 56 1.37 0.85 8.40
N VAL A 57 1.56 0.80 7.07
CA VAL A 57 2.46 1.70 6.36
C VAL A 57 1.66 2.45 5.31
N ARG A 58 1.72 3.75 5.36
CA ARG A 58 1.17 4.64 4.34
C ARG A 58 2.30 5.17 3.49
N THR A 59 2.11 5.14 2.19
CA THR A 59 3.09 5.57 1.18
C THR A 59 2.47 6.44 0.10
N LEU A 60 1.12 6.47 0.01
CA LEU A 60 0.40 7.27 -0.98
C LEU A 60 0.10 8.66 -0.40
N GLY A 61 0.84 9.66 -0.88
CA GLY A 61 0.90 11.01 -0.33
C GLY A 61 2.12 11.19 0.57
N SER A 62 2.00 10.87 1.84
CA SER A 62 3.08 10.96 2.83
C SER A 62 3.48 9.59 3.36
N PHE A 63 4.75 9.47 3.76
CA PHE A 63 5.21 8.26 4.45
C PHE A 63 4.86 8.31 5.93
N ASP A 64 4.16 7.28 6.40
CA ASP A 64 3.87 7.05 7.81
C ASP A 64 3.92 5.55 8.12
N ILE A 65 4.36 5.20 9.33
CA ILE A 65 4.43 3.83 9.81
C ILE A 65 3.97 3.71 11.26
N LEU A 66 2.98 2.83 11.46
CA LEU A 66 2.47 2.49 12.78
C LEU A 66 2.82 1.04 13.10
N ARG A 67 3.16 0.78 14.35
CA ARG A 67 3.28 -0.57 14.92
C ARG A 67 2.18 -0.75 15.97
N HIS A 68 1.30 -1.73 15.79
CA HIS A 68 0.16 -1.97 16.67
C HIS A 68 -0.63 -0.69 16.97
N ASP A 69 -0.93 0.09 15.92
CA ASP A 69 -1.69 1.34 15.97
C ASP A 69 -0.98 2.53 16.65
N ALA A 70 0.26 2.36 17.09
CA ALA A 70 1.09 3.42 17.63
C ALA A 70 2.19 3.83 16.63
N PRO A 71 2.54 5.13 16.51
CA PRO A 71 3.66 5.55 15.66
C PRO A 71 4.92 4.76 15.98
N LEU A 72 5.62 4.27 14.96
CA LEU A 72 6.90 3.59 15.16
C LEU A 72 7.91 4.62 15.66
N GLY A 73 8.26 4.54 16.94
CA GLY A 73 9.00 5.56 17.65
C GLY A 73 10.38 5.86 17.06
N GLY A 74 10.71 7.16 17.00
CA GLY A 74 12.01 7.72 16.73
C GLY A 74 12.23 8.29 15.33
N SER A 75 12.37 9.62 15.25
CA SER A 75 12.78 10.37 14.04
C SER A 75 14.29 10.64 13.97
N GLY A 76 15.10 9.81 14.65
CA GLY A 76 16.55 10.02 14.73
C GLY A 76 17.31 9.67 13.44
N LYS A 77 18.46 10.34 13.21
CA LYS A 77 19.37 10.07 12.06
C LYS A 77 19.72 8.57 11.91
N ALA A 78 19.74 7.80 13.00
CA ALA A 78 20.04 6.37 13.01
C ALA A 78 18.97 5.51 12.31
N GLN A 79 17.74 5.99 12.20
CA GLN A 79 16.61 5.26 11.63
C GLN A 79 16.37 5.59 10.14
N ARG A 80 16.96 6.66 9.63
CA ARG A 80 16.74 7.11 8.26
C ARG A 80 17.04 6.02 7.22
N ARG A 81 18.23 5.42 7.26
CA ARG A 81 18.63 4.39 6.29
C ARG A 81 17.81 3.10 6.37
N PRO A 82 17.48 2.55 7.55
CA PRO A 82 16.50 1.46 7.66
C PRO A 82 15.14 1.78 7.05
N LEU A 83 14.58 2.96 7.27
CA LEU A 83 13.31 3.36 6.68
C LEU A 83 13.42 3.59 5.17
N GLU A 84 14.53 4.15 4.67
CA GLU A 84 14.78 4.23 3.22
C GLU A 84 14.81 2.83 2.59
N MET A 85 15.44 1.84 3.25
CA MET A 85 15.41 0.44 2.78
C MET A 85 13.98 -0.11 2.74
N LEU A 86 13.17 0.13 3.76
CA LEU A 86 11.76 -0.29 3.77
C LEU A 86 10.99 0.32 2.59
N LYS A 87 11.18 1.61 2.33
CA LYS A 87 10.53 2.32 1.20
C LYS A 87 10.95 1.74 -0.15
N VAL A 88 12.24 1.45 -0.34
CA VAL A 88 12.75 0.78 -1.56
C VAL A 88 12.13 -0.61 -1.72
N LEU A 89 12.07 -1.40 -0.65
CA LEU A 89 11.42 -2.72 -0.68
C LEU A 89 9.95 -2.61 -1.10
N ILE A 90 9.21 -1.66 -0.54
CA ILE A 90 7.80 -1.40 -0.91
C ILE A 90 7.69 -0.96 -2.38
N ALA A 91 8.54 -0.05 -2.84
CA ALA A 91 8.55 0.41 -4.23
C ALA A 91 8.79 -0.73 -5.21
N CYS A 92 9.62 -1.71 -4.84
CA CYS A 92 9.90 -2.92 -5.61
C CYS A 92 8.83 -4.02 -5.47
N GLY A 93 7.73 -3.77 -4.75
CA GLY A 93 6.63 -4.73 -4.57
C GLY A 93 6.71 -5.55 -3.28
N GLY A 94 7.82 -5.49 -2.54
CA GLY A 94 7.98 -6.14 -1.23
C GLY A 94 8.21 -7.64 -1.25
N GLU A 95 8.23 -8.28 -2.43
CA GLU A 95 8.37 -9.73 -2.56
C GLU A 95 9.62 -10.07 -3.39
N ARG A 96 10.49 -10.92 -2.81
CA ARG A 96 11.73 -11.43 -3.45
C ARG A 96 12.58 -10.33 -4.09
N VAL A 97 12.71 -9.19 -3.45
CA VAL A 97 13.52 -8.06 -3.94
C VAL A 97 15.01 -8.41 -3.79
N SER A 98 15.75 -8.41 -4.90
CA SER A 98 17.17 -8.75 -4.88
C SER A 98 17.99 -7.70 -4.15
N GLU A 99 19.09 -8.15 -3.53
CA GLU A 99 20.07 -7.28 -2.90
C GLU A 99 20.60 -6.22 -3.86
N ASP A 100 20.94 -6.60 -5.11
CA ASP A 100 21.42 -5.67 -6.13
C ASP A 100 20.45 -4.52 -6.40
N ARG A 101 19.15 -4.82 -6.37
CA ARG A 101 18.12 -3.79 -6.58
C ARG A 101 18.06 -2.80 -5.42
N VAL A 102 18.21 -3.30 -4.20
CA VAL A 102 18.24 -2.46 -2.99
C VAL A 102 19.54 -1.66 -2.92
N THR A 103 20.69 -2.28 -3.19
CA THR A 103 21.98 -1.62 -3.13
C THR A 103 22.11 -0.57 -4.23
N GLY A 104 21.67 -0.88 -5.45
CA GLY A 104 21.64 0.07 -6.56
C GLY A 104 20.76 1.29 -6.29
N ALA A 105 19.65 1.11 -5.55
CA ALA A 105 18.79 2.22 -5.15
C ALA A 105 19.40 3.08 -4.03
N LEU A 106 19.99 2.47 -3.00
CA LEU A 106 20.43 3.18 -1.79
C LEU A 106 21.91 3.60 -1.85
N TRP A 107 22.74 2.89 -2.59
CA TRP A 107 24.20 3.10 -2.65
C TRP A 107 24.75 3.01 -4.07
N PRO A 108 24.25 3.75 -5.05
CA PRO A 108 24.59 3.60 -6.47
C PRO A 108 26.06 3.90 -6.80
N ARG A 109 26.81 4.48 -5.85
CA ARG A 109 28.22 4.89 -6.03
C ARG A 109 29.21 4.11 -5.18
N ILE A 110 28.76 3.05 -4.49
CA ILE A 110 29.62 2.25 -3.60
C ILE A 110 29.99 0.94 -4.31
N ASP A 111 31.23 0.48 -4.12
CA ASP A 111 31.69 -0.81 -4.65
C ASP A 111 30.88 -1.98 -4.05
N GLY A 112 30.88 -3.13 -4.77
CA GLY A 112 30.04 -4.29 -4.44
C GLY A 112 30.21 -4.81 -3.02
N ASP A 113 31.45 -4.95 -2.54
CA ASP A 113 31.72 -5.50 -1.20
C ASP A 113 31.26 -4.54 -0.09
N SER A 114 31.47 -3.25 -0.29
CA SER A 114 31.03 -2.21 0.64
C SER A 114 29.50 -2.03 0.60
N ALA A 115 28.89 -2.19 -0.58
CA ALA A 115 27.43 -2.19 -0.75
C ALA A 115 26.79 -3.37 0.00
N HIS A 116 27.35 -4.58 -0.12
CA HIS A 116 26.91 -5.77 0.59
C HIS A 116 26.97 -5.58 2.12
N ARG A 117 28.08 -5.05 2.65
CA ARG A 117 28.20 -4.75 4.09
C ARG A 117 27.17 -3.72 4.55
N SER A 118 26.94 -2.68 3.75
CA SER A 118 25.96 -1.64 4.03
C SER A 118 24.53 -2.20 4.01
N PHE A 119 24.21 -3.06 3.05
CA PHE A 119 22.93 -3.76 2.95
C PHE A 119 22.70 -4.64 4.18
N THR A 120 23.61 -5.53 4.53
CA THR A 120 23.47 -6.45 5.67
C THR A 120 23.30 -5.69 6.99
N SER A 121 24.12 -4.65 7.21
CA SER A 121 24.03 -3.79 8.40
C SER A 121 22.70 -3.04 8.45
N THR A 122 22.20 -2.54 7.32
CA THR A 122 20.94 -1.78 7.25
C THR A 122 19.73 -2.70 7.42
N LEU A 123 19.77 -3.90 6.83
CA LEU A 123 18.72 -4.92 7.02
C LEU A 123 18.61 -5.36 8.49
N HIS A 124 19.77 -5.58 9.15
CA HIS A 124 19.78 -5.89 10.57
C HIS A 124 19.14 -4.76 11.41
N ARG A 125 19.50 -3.49 11.09
CA ARG A 125 18.90 -2.32 11.78
C ARG A 125 17.42 -2.17 11.48
N LEU A 126 16.97 -2.50 10.27
CA LEU A 126 15.54 -2.49 9.92
C LEU A 126 14.77 -3.51 10.76
N ARG A 127 15.25 -4.75 10.85
CA ARG A 127 14.64 -5.77 11.72
C ARG A 127 14.59 -5.34 13.18
N LYS A 128 15.68 -4.79 13.69
CA LYS A 128 15.74 -4.26 15.05
C LYS A 128 14.77 -3.10 15.26
N LEU A 129 14.61 -2.21 14.28
CA LEU A 129 13.67 -1.09 14.34
C LEU A 129 12.23 -1.58 14.38
N LEU A 130 11.88 -2.54 13.55
CA LEU A 130 10.56 -3.15 13.50
C LEU A 130 10.29 -3.99 14.77
N GLY A 131 11.31 -4.64 15.34
CA GLY A 131 11.18 -5.50 16.51
C GLY A 131 10.36 -6.76 16.25
N GLU A 132 10.26 -7.19 14.99
CA GLU A 132 9.63 -8.44 14.54
C GLU A 132 10.46 -9.02 13.38
N ASP A 133 11.31 -9.98 13.71
CA ASP A 133 12.27 -10.54 12.75
C ASP A 133 11.59 -11.29 11.59
N ARG A 134 10.41 -11.86 11.84
CA ARG A 134 9.64 -12.61 10.83
C ARG A 134 8.98 -11.69 9.80
N ALA A 135 8.86 -10.41 10.08
CA ALA A 135 8.25 -9.46 9.16
C ALA A 135 9.12 -9.19 7.93
N VAL A 136 10.46 -9.37 8.04
CA VAL A 136 11.40 -9.11 6.94
C VAL A 136 12.29 -10.34 6.74
N LEU A 137 12.01 -11.12 5.73
CA LEU A 137 12.69 -12.36 5.42
C LEU A 137 13.83 -12.11 4.42
N LEU A 138 14.97 -12.80 4.61
CA LEU A 138 16.05 -12.85 3.63
C LEU A 138 16.28 -14.31 3.25
N HIS A 139 16.12 -14.64 1.99
CA HIS A 139 16.35 -15.97 1.45
C HIS A 139 17.02 -15.86 0.09
N GLU A 140 18.15 -16.56 -0.12
CA GLU A 140 18.92 -16.55 -1.37
C GLU A 140 19.23 -15.13 -1.91
N GLY A 141 19.67 -14.21 -1.02
CA GLY A 141 19.97 -12.82 -1.40
C GLY A 141 18.75 -11.98 -1.79
N LYS A 142 17.54 -12.45 -1.51
CA LYS A 142 16.29 -11.73 -1.79
C LYS A 142 15.53 -11.42 -0.50
N VAL A 143 15.09 -10.18 -0.38
CA VAL A 143 14.32 -9.71 0.77
C VAL A 143 12.83 -9.77 0.45
N THR A 144 12.05 -10.27 1.39
CA THR A 144 10.59 -10.29 1.32
C THR A 144 10.00 -9.65 2.58
N LEU A 145 9.09 -8.72 2.40
CA LEU A 145 8.22 -8.22 3.44
C LEU A 145 7.03 -9.17 3.56
N ASP A 146 6.89 -9.85 4.70
CA ASP A 146 5.81 -10.82 4.89
C ASP A 146 4.46 -10.11 5.04
N ARG A 147 3.59 -10.31 4.06
CA ARG A 147 2.27 -9.67 3.97
C ARG A 147 1.35 -9.98 5.15
N ARG A 148 1.63 -10.97 5.96
CA ARG A 148 0.86 -11.28 7.17
C ARG A 148 1.09 -10.26 8.27
N TYR A 149 2.24 -9.56 8.25
CA TYR A 149 2.60 -8.56 9.24
C TYR A 149 2.32 -7.14 8.77
N PHE A 150 2.29 -6.90 7.45
CA PHE A 150 2.18 -5.56 6.90
C PHE A 150 0.86 -5.33 6.18
N TRP A 151 0.19 -4.25 6.56
CA TRP A 151 -0.71 -3.54 5.68
C TRP A 151 0.03 -2.36 5.07
N ILE A 152 0.02 -2.27 3.75
CA ILE A 152 0.64 -1.17 3.00
C ILE A 152 -0.39 -0.65 2.03
N ASP A 153 -0.69 0.66 2.11
CA ASP A 153 -1.70 1.31 1.26
C ASP A 153 -1.45 1.10 -0.24
N ALA A 154 -0.17 1.10 -0.65
CA ALA A 154 0.21 0.79 -2.03
C ALA A 154 -0.17 -0.63 -2.47
N TRP A 155 -0.13 -1.63 -1.58
CA TRP A 155 -0.55 -3.00 -1.88
C TRP A 155 -2.08 -3.12 -1.90
N ALA A 156 -2.75 -2.48 -0.94
CA ALA A 156 -4.21 -2.41 -0.91
C ALA A 156 -4.75 -1.71 -2.17
N PHE A 157 -4.10 -0.62 -2.60
CA PHE A 157 -4.40 0.06 -3.85
C PHE A 157 -4.22 -0.85 -5.07
N ASP A 158 -3.10 -1.57 -5.17
CA ASP A 158 -2.85 -2.49 -6.29
C ASP A 158 -3.93 -3.58 -6.36
N GLU A 159 -4.32 -4.15 -5.22
CA GLU A 159 -5.39 -5.15 -5.14
C GLU A 159 -6.76 -4.58 -5.50
N LEU A 160 -7.09 -3.38 -4.99
CA LEU A 160 -8.35 -2.72 -5.31
C LEU A 160 -8.47 -2.43 -6.80
N VAL A 161 -7.41 -1.88 -7.42
CA VAL A 161 -7.42 -1.60 -8.86
C VAL A 161 -7.56 -2.88 -9.68
N GLN A 162 -6.92 -3.97 -9.28
CA GLN A 162 -7.12 -5.28 -9.93
C GLN A 162 -8.58 -5.74 -9.84
N ARG A 163 -9.24 -5.58 -8.69
CA ARG A 163 -10.67 -5.91 -8.52
C ARG A 163 -11.56 -5.05 -9.41
N ILE A 164 -11.27 -3.74 -9.47
CA ILE A 164 -11.97 -2.81 -10.35
C ILE A 164 -11.79 -3.23 -11.81
N GLU A 165 -10.55 -3.43 -12.27
CA GLU A 165 -10.24 -3.86 -13.62
C GLU A 165 -10.98 -5.18 -13.98
N ALA A 166 -10.99 -6.15 -13.06
CA ALA A 166 -11.68 -7.42 -13.26
C ALA A 166 -13.21 -7.27 -13.30
N ALA A 167 -13.78 -6.38 -12.48
CA ALA A 167 -15.23 -6.13 -12.46
C ALA A 167 -15.71 -5.47 -13.76
N PHE A 168 -14.93 -4.54 -14.31
CA PHE A 168 -15.28 -3.85 -15.55
C PHE A 168 -14.87 -4.59 -16.83
N ALA A 169 -13.91 -5.53 -16.78
CA ALA A 169 -13.51 -6.35 -17.92
C ALA A 169 -14.54 -7.41 -18.30
N ARG A 170 -15.42 -7.82 -17.39
CA ARG A 170 -16.46 -8.82 -17.63
C ARG A 170 -17.59 -8.22 -18.48
N ALA A 171 -17.92 -8.87 -19.57
CA ALA A 171 -19.01 -8.41 -20.43
C ALA A 171 -20.39 -8.41 -19.71
N ARG A 172 -20.63 -9.32 -18.75
CA ARG A 172 -21.82 -9.40 -17.87
C ARG A 172 -21.61 -10.38 -16.73
N PRO A 173 -22.22 -10.20 -15.52
CA PRO A 173 -22.94 -8.96 -15.13
C PRO A 173 -21.95 -7.84 -14.85
N GLN A 174 -22.30 -6.62 -15.22
CA GLN A 174 -21.58 -5.43 -14.79
C GLN A 174 -21.80 -5.19 -13.28
N PRO A 175 -20.87 -4.49 -12.59
CA PRO A 175 -21.05 -4.15 -11.19
C PRO A 175 -22.30 -3.28 -11.02
N ASP A 176 -23.01 -3.47 -9.90
CA ASP A 176 -24.14 -2.62 -9.53
C ASP A 176 -23.66 -1.25 -8.99
N ALA A 177 -24.58 -0.31 -8.89
CA ALA A 177 -24.29 1.06 -8.46
C ALA A 177 -23.64 1.11 -7.07
N GLU A 178 -24.07 0.26 -6.15
CA GLU A 178 -23.52 0.18 -4.79
C GLU A 178 -22.07 -0.29 -4.79
N SER A 179 -21.74 -1.31 -5.60
CA SER A 179 -20.38 -1.80 -5.76
C SER A 179 -19.46 -0.74 -6.38
N VAL A 180 -19.94 0.01 -7.40
CA VAL A 180 -19.17 1.08 -8.03
C VAL A 180 -18.95 2.24 -7.04
N GLU A 181 -19.93 2.57 -6.23
CA GLU A 181 -19.80 3.60 -5.20
C GLU A 181 -18.76 3.20 -4.14
N ARG A 182 -18.78 1.94 -3.67
CA ARG A 182 -17.76 1.41 -2.76
C ARG A 182 -16.36 1.43 -3.38
N PHE A 183 -16.21 1.04 -4.65
CA PHE A 183 -14.93 1.13 -5.36
C PHE A 183 -14.44 2.56 -5.44
N SER A 184 -15.32 3.50 -5.77
CA SER A 184 -15.01 4.93 -5.88
C SER A 184 -14.52 5.51 -4.56
N ALA A 185 -15.27 5.28 -3.49
CA ALA A 185 -14.93 5.75 -2.16
C ALA A 185 -13.58 5.18 -1.69
N ARG A 186 -13.39 3.86 -1.82
CA ARG A 186 -12.17 3.19 -1.35
C ARG A 186 -10.94 3.57 -2.18
N LEU A 187 -11.10 3.78 -3.48
CA LEU A 187 -10.01 4.22 -4.36
C LEU A 187 -9.48 5.61 -3.95
N LEU A 188 -10.39 6.55 -3.69
CA LEU A 188 -10.06 7.91 -3.23
C LEU A 188 -9.49 7.93 -1.81
N GLU A 189 -9.96 7.04 -0.94
CA GLU A 189 -9.45 6.91 0.43
C GLU A 189 -8.01 6.38 0.46
N LEU A 190 -7.68 5.41 -0.40
CA LEU A 190 -6.34 4.85 -0.50
C LEU A 190 -5.38 5.79 -1.23
N TYR A 191 -5.77 6.36 -2.37
CA TYR A 191 -4.91 7.22 -3.17
C TYR A 191 -5.02 8.67 -2.73
N ARG A 192 -4.19 9.05 -1.74
CA ARG A 192 -4.16 10.41 -1.16
C ARG A 192 -3.14 11.34 -1.84
N GLY A 193 -2.43 10.83 -2.83
CA GLY A 193 -1.39 11.53 -3.55
C GLY A 193 -0.37 10.57 -4.15
N PRO A 194 0.69 11.09 -4.79
CA PRO A 194 1.71 10.28 -5.41
C PRO A 194 2.49 9.45 -4.38
N PHE A 195 3.01 8.31 -4.81
CA PHE A 195 3.85 7.46 -3.96
C PHE A 195 5.02 8.27 -3.40
N LEU A 196 5.12 8.35 -2.06
CA LEU A 196 6.11 9.15 -1.32
C LEU A 196 6.16 10.62 -1.77
N GLY A 197 4.98 11.23 -1.99
CA GLY A 197 4.87 12.56 -2.60
C GLY A 197 5.52 13.70 -1.82
N ASN A 198 5.63 13.57 -0.50
CA ASN A 198 6.25 14.56 0.37
C ASN A 198 7.76 14.35 0.58
N GLU A 199 8.36 13.38 -0.13
CA GLU A 199 9.79 13.12 -0.02
C GLU A 199 10.56 13.62 -1.24
N PRO A 200 11.88 13.91 -1.09
CA PRO A 200 12.73 14.26 -2.22
C PRO A 200 12.68 13.22 -3.31
N ASP A 201 12.70 13.64 -4.57
CA ASP A 201 12.66 12.75 -5.73
C ASP A 201 13.93 11.93 -5.83
N GLU A 202 13.74 10.62 -5.79
CA GLU A 202 14.79 9.62 -6.01
C GLU A 202 14.42 8.77 -7.24
N ALA A 203 15.40 8.41 -8.06
CA ALA A 203 15.16 7.70 -9.32
C ALA A 203 14.31 6.42 -9.15
N TRP A 204 14.53 5.66 -8.07
CA TRP A 204 13.80 4.42 -7.77
C TRP A 204 12.32 4.64 -7.41
N GLN A 205 11.93 5.87 -7.00
CA GLN A 205 10.54 6.22 -6.68
C GLN A 205 9.73 6.54 -7.94
N LEU A 206 10.37 7.17 -8.94
CA LEU A 206 9.68 7.76 -10.09
C LEU A 206 8.91 6.72 -10.90
N GLU A 207 9.51 5.56 -11.17
CA GLU A 207 8.85 4.48 -11.89
C GLU A 207 7.59 3.98 -11.16
N ARG A 208 7.70 3.79 -9.83
CA ARG A 208 6.56 3.33 -9.01
C ARG A 208 5.47 4.39 -8.95
N ARG A 209 5.86 5.65 -8.78
CA ARG A 209 4.95 6.80 -8.73
C ARG A 209 4.13 6.90 -10.02
N GLU A 210 4.77 6.89 -11.17
CA GLU A 210 4.10 6.99 -12.46
C GLU A 210 3.21 5.76 -12.76
N ARG A 211 3.66 4.57 -12.41
CA ARG A 211 2.85 3.35 -12.55
C ARG A 211 1.56 3.42 -11.73
N MET A 212 1.65 3.85 -10.49
CA MET A 212 0.48 3.95 -9.60
C MET A 212 -0.47 5.06 -10.06
N ARG A 213 0.07 6.20 -10.48
CA ARG A 213 -0.71 7.30 -11.06
C ARG A 213 -1.48 6.85 -12.30
N SER A 214 -0.80 6.19 -13.25
CA SER A 214 -1.43 5.68 -14.46
C SER A 214 -2.53 4.67 -14.16
N ARG A 215 -2.36 3.81 -13.17
CA ARG A 215 -3.38 2.86 -12.73
C ARG A 215 -4.57 3.56 -12.08
N PHE A 216 -4.31 4.55 -11.23
CA PHE A 216 -5.35 5.39 -10.62
C PHE A 216 -6.22 6.06 -11.69
N VAL A 217 -5.60 6.76 -12.64
CA VAL A 217 -6.32 7.45 -13.72
C VAL A 217 -7.18 6.47 -14.55
N ARG A 218 -6.64 5.29 -14.90
CA ARG A 218 -7.41 4.28 -15.64
C ARG A 218 -8.62 3.76 -14.86
N ALA A 219 -8.44 3.47 -13.57
CA ALA A 219 -9.53 3.03 -12.69
C ALA A 219 -10.62 4.09 -12.58
N MET A 220 -10.21 5.36 -12.39
CA MET A 220 -11.13 6.49 -12.33
C MET A 220 -11.90 6.66 -13.65
N GLN A 221 -11.23 6.57 -14.79
CA GLN A 221 -11.89 6.64 -16.09
C GLN A 221 -12.89 5.50 -16.32
N ALA A 222 -12.58 4.28 -15.84
CA ALA A 222 -13.49 3.15 -15.95
C ALA A 222 -14.76 3.38 -15.12
N ILE A 223 -14.60 3.84 -13.89
CA ILE A 223 -15.70 4.19 -12.98
C ILE A 223 -16.55 5.35 -13.56
N GLY A 224 -15.90 6.44 -14.00
CA GLY A 224 -16.61 7.59 -14.56
C GLY A 224 -17.46 7.23 -15.77
N ARG A 225 -16.89 6.46 -16.72
CA ARG A 225 -17.66 5.95 -17.88
C ARG A 225 -18.86 5.09 -17.47
N TRP A 226 -18.72 4.31 -16.43
CA TRP A 226 -19.84 3.52 -15.92
C TRP A 226 -20.99 4.42 -15.43
N TRP A 227 -20.67 5.50 -14.67
CA TRP A 227 -21.67 6.48 -14.22
C TRP A 227 -22.35 7.19 -15.39
N GLU A 228 -21.59 7.55 -16.43
CA GLU A 228 -22.14 8.14 -17.66
C GLU A 228 -23.12 7.19 -18.35
N GLN A 229 -22.76 5.92 -18.50
CA GLN A 229 -23.60 4.89 -19.11
C GLN A 229 -24.84 4.57 -18.29
N ALA A 230 -24.76 4.72 -16.98
CA ALA A 230 -25.90 4.60 -16.06
C ALA A 230 -26.83 5.84 -16.08
N GLY A 231 -26.52 6.88 -16.86
CA GLY A 231 -27.30 8.12 -16.94
C GLY A 231 -27.08 9.07 -15.75
N LEU A 232 -26.04 8.86 -14.94
CA LEU A 232 -25.74 9.63 -13.74
C LEU A 232 -24.59 10.63 -14.00
N ALA A 233 -24.77 11.51 -14.98
CA ALA A 233 -23.76 12.45 -15.46
C ALA A 233 -23.17 13.37 -14.38
N GLU A 234 -23.99 13.82 -13.42
CA GLU A 234 -23.51 14.64 -12.31
C GLU A 234 -22.52 13.88 -11.40
N ARG A 235 -22.78 12.59 -11.14
CA ARG A 235 -21.85 11.72 -10.39
C ARG A 235 -20.55 11.50 -11.15
N ALA A 236 -20.63 11.27 -12.47
CA ALA A 236 -19.46 11.14 -13.32
C ALA A 236 -18.60 12.43 -13.28
N HIS A 237 -19.23 13.59 -13.37
CA HIS A 237 -18.55 14.88 -13.34
C HIS A 237 -17.82 15.11 -12.01
N GLY A 238 -18.50 14.98 -10.87
CA GLY A 238 -17.88 15.15 -9.56
C GLY A 238 -16.77 14.13 -9.28
N PHE A 239 -16.85 12.96 -9.91
CA PHE A 239 -15.79 11.96 -9.82
C PHE A 239 -14.55 12.35 -10.64
N TYR A 240 -14.73 12.86 -11.88
CA TYR A 240 -13.64 13.37 -12.70
C TYR A 240 -12.97 14.61 -12.09
N GLU A 241 -13.72 15.50 -11.45
CA GLU A 241 -13.15 16.64 -10.73
C GLU A 241 -12.18 16.20 -9.63
N LYS A 242 -12.60 15.24 -8.78
CA LYS A 242 -11.73 14.66 -7.75
C LYS A 242 -10.49 13.99 -8.34
N CYS A 243 -10.64 13.34 -9.50
CA CYS A 243 -9.53 12.76 -10.25
C CYS A 243 -8.52 13.82 -10.64
N PHE A 244 -9.02 14.92 -11.18
CA PHE A 244 -8.21 16.02 -11.66
C PHE A 244 -7.47 16.72 -10.51
N GLU A 245 -8.15 16.99 -9.40
CA GLU A 245 -7.54 17.55 -8.19
C GLU A 245 -6.43 16.65 -7.66
N THR A 246 -6.68 15.35 -7.55
CA THR A 246 -5.69 14.38 -7.07
C THR A 246 -4.48 14.28 -8.01
N ASP A 247 -4.69 14.36 -9.33
CA ASP A 247 -3.62 14.33 -10.32
C ASP A 247 -2.80 15.63 -10.33
N HIS A 248 -3.44 16.79 -10.11
CA HIS A 248 -2.74 18.07 -10.01
C HIS A 248 -1.90 18.19 -8.74
N LEU A 249 -2.35 17.67 -7.61
CA LEU A 249 -1.56 17.57 -6.40
C LEU A 249 -0.32 16.67 -6.58
N ALA A 250 -0.34 15.80 -7.60
CA ALA A 250 0.76 14.91 -7.95
C ALA A 250 1.85 15.56 -8.81
N ARG A 251 1.63 16.77 -9.36
CA ARG A 251 2.65 17.49 -10.13
C ARG A 251 3.54 18.27 -9.18
N PRO A 252 4.85 18.01 -9.16
CA PRO A 252 5.77 18.89 -8.46
C PRO A 252 5.64 20.31 -9.04
N ALA A 253 5.72 21.30 -8.18
CA ALA A 253 5.67 22.74 -8.54
C ALA A 253 6.92 23.19 -9.33
N THR A 254 7.31 22.44 -10.35
CA THR A 254 8.51 22.65 -11.15
C THR A 254 8.14 22.82 -12.62
N THR A 255 7.45 23.91 -12.96
CA THR A 255 7.55 24.51 -14.31
C THR A 255 6.82 25.86 -14.33
N SER A 256 7.28 26.83 -13.51
CA SER A 256 6.85 28.23 -13.66
C SER A 256 8.02 29.22 -13.59
N LYS A 257 9.20 28.82 -14.06
CA LYS A 257 10.34 29.77 -14.19
C LYS A 257 11.11 29.49 -15.49
N GLN A 258 10.44 29.60 -16.63
CA GLN A 258 11.15 29.75 -17.91
C GLN A 258 10.20 30.23 -19.01
N TYR A 259 9.60 31.44 -18.83
CA TYR A 259 9.07 32.23 -19.94
C TYR A 259 8.83 33.67 -19.45
N VAL A 260 9.86 34.35 -18.95
CA VAL A 260 9.95 35.83 -18.98
C VAL A 260 11.44 36.17 -18.94
N SER A 261 12.11 36.12 -20.08
CA SER A 261 13.28 36.93 -20.36
C SER A 261 13.58 36.77 -21.85
N ASP A 262 12.85 37.53 -22.64
CA ASP A 262 13.30 38.06 -23.93
C ASP A 262 12.23 39.01 -24.48
N ARG A 263 12.34 40.25 -24.04
CA ARG A 263 11.97 41.43 -24.82
C ARG A 263 12.70 42.66 -24.27
#